data_3bffdffdce6f4482cd028c8100eccf18
#
_entry.id   3bffdffdce6f4482cd028c8100eccf18
#
_cell.length_a   1.000
_cell.length_b   1.000
_cell.length_c   1.000
_cell.angle_alpha   90.00
_cell.angle_beta   90.00
_cell.angle_gamma   90.00
#
_symmetry.space_group_name_H-M   'P 1'
#
loop_
_entity.id
_entity.type
_entity.pdbx_description
1 polymer ?
#
loop_
_entity_poly.entity_id
_entity_poly.type
_entity_poly.pdbx_seq_one_letter_code
_entity_poly.pdbx_strand_id
1 'polypeptide(L)'
;MNLLFLSTENPYPVDGGHHLRTFYVLKLLAKRYKIYFVGFAQDKEEFKYTPFIKPFCVSVDMFPVAKTGFNPGFLWLGGKNLFQKQPLIARRYFTPRACSRIEEILRDTDIDIVHVDMLALGMYARLFSDLPAILTNHNVESLRLFRWLKHEKNPLK
;
A
#
# COMPACT_ATOMS: atom_id res chain seq x y z
N MET A 1 14.88 -7.92 15.18
CA MET A 1 14.87 -7.01 14.03
C MET A 1 13.47 -6.44 13.86
N ASN A 2 13.40 -5.15 13.58
CA ASN A 2 12.16 -4.41 13.38
C ASN A 2 11.94 -4.19 11.88
N LEU A 3 10.75 -4.47 11.41
CA LEU A 3 10.37 -4.37 10.01
C LEU A 3 9.17 -3.41 9.85
N LEU A 4 9.33 -2.39 9.03
CA LEU A 4 8.22 -1.56 8.58
C LEU A 4 7.60 -2.21 7.34
N PHE A 5 6.32 -2.60 7.43
CA PHE A 5 5.60 -3.24 6.33
C PHE A 5 4.53 -2.30 5.77
N LEU A 6 4.68 -1.88 4.52
CA LEU A 6 3.73 -1.02 3.81
C LEU A 6 2.90 -1.85 2.85
N SER A 7 1.57 -1.83 2.96
CA SER A 7 0.65 -2.53 2.06
C SER A 7 -0.43 -1.61 1.53
N THR A 8 -0.84 -1.78 0.27
CA THR A 8 -1.92 -1.00 -0.34
C THR A 8 -3.30 -1.26 0.24
N GLU A 9 -3.45 -2.35 1.01
CA GLU A 9 -4.73 -2.75 1.61
C GLU A 9 -4.52 -3.64 2.83
N ASN A 10 -5.60 -3.91 3.56
CA ASN A 10 -5.61 -4.95 4.58
C ASN A 10 -5.55 -6.33 3.89
N PRO A 11 -4.60 -7.21 4.23
CA PRO A 11 -4.50 -8.53 3.60
C PRO A 11 -5.58 -9.53 4.05
N TYR A 12 -6.49 -9.14 4.92
CA TYR A 12 -7.64 -9.95 5.33
C TYR A 12 -8.96 -9.24 4.93
N PRO A 13 -9.98 -9.98 4.44
CA PRO A 13 -10.08 -11.44 4.27
C PRO A 13 -9.20 -11.96 3.11
N VAL A 14 -8.78 -13.23 3.24
CA VAL A 14 -7.91 -13.90 2.25
C VAL A 14 -8.72 -14.46 1.06
N ASP A 15 -9.56 -13.63 0.47
CA ASP A 15 -10.53 -13.95 -0.58
C ASP A 15 -10.00 -13.78 -2.01
N GLY A 16 -8.79 -13.26 -2.15
CA GLY A 16 -8.12 -13.06 -3.44
C GLY A 16 -6.65 -13.46 -3.40
N GLY A 17 -6.06 -13.76 -4.57
CA GLY A 17 -4.65 -14.19 -4.65
C GLY A 17 -3.67 -13.16 -4.09
N HIS A 18 -3.98 -11.89 -4.18
CA HIS A 18 -3.21 -10.79 -3.61
C HIS A 18 -3.29 -10.80 -2.08
N HIS A 19 -4.50 -10.78 -1.49
CA HIS A 19 -4.71 -10.86 -0.05
C HIS A 19 -4.06 -12.11 0.54
N LEU A 20 -4.27 -13.27 -0.10
CA LEU A 20 -3.68 -14.54 0.31
C LEU A 20 -2.15 -14.44 0.42
N ARG A 21 -1.50 -13.92 -0.63
CA ARG A 21 -0.05 -13.78 -0.66
C ARG A 21 0.44 -12.84 0.44
N THR A 22 -0.09 -11.62 0.50
CA THR A 22 0.34 -10.61 1.49
C THR A 22 0.12 -11.09 2.92
N PHE A 23 -1.02 -11.75 3.19
CA PHE A 23 -1.32 -12.32 4.51
C PHE A 23 -0.30 -13.38 4.93
N TYR A 24 0.02 -14.33 4.04
CA TYR A 24 0.97 -15.39 4.37
C TYR A 24 2.41 -14.87 4.45
N VAL A 25 2.80 -13.90 3.63
CA VAL A 25 4.10 -13.21 3.75
C VAL A 25 4.20 -12.51 5.10
N LEU A 26 3.18 -11.73 5.49
CA LEU A 26 3.12 -11.08 6.80
C LEU A 26 3.26 -12.09 7.95
N LYS A 27 2.47 -13.16 7.91
CA LYS A 27 2.49 -14.23 8.91
C LYS A 27 3.83 -14.95 8.99
N LEU A 28 4.52 -15.15 7.86
CA LEU A 28 5.83 -15.76 7.81
C LEU A 28 6.90 -14.84 8.41
N LEU A 29 6.88 -13.55 8.03
CA LEU A 29 7.82 -12.55 8.52
C LEU A 29 7.66 -12.32 10.02
N ALA A 30 6.44 -12.36 10.56
CA ALA A 30 6.14 -12.23 11.98
C ALA A 30 6.83 -13.28 12.88
N LYS A 31 7.28 -14.41 12.30
CA LYS A 31 8.06 -15.41 13.04
C LYS A 31 9.49 -14.95 13.40
N ARG A 32 10.03 -13.95 12.70
CA ARG A 32 11.41 -13.48 12.84
C ARG A 32 11.55 -11.99 13.09
N TYR A 33 10.52 -11.21 12.72
CA TYR A 33 10.53 -9.74 12.79
C TYR A 33 9.43 -9.22 13.68
N LYS A 34 9.70 -8.11 14.37
CA LYS A 34 8.68 -7.26 14.98
C LYS A 34 8.15 -6.34 13.89
N ILE A 35 6.89 -6.51 13.50
CA ILE A 35 6.33 -5.85 12.33
C ILE A 35 5.52 -4.61 12.76
N TYR A 36 5.83 -3.48 12.15
CA TYR A 36 5.07 -2.24 12.19
C TYR A 36 4.34 -2.12 10.85
N PHE A 37 3.04 -2.36 10.88
CA PHE A 37 2.24 -2.43 9.67
C PHE A 37 1.55 -1.10 9.38
N VAL A 38 1.72 -0.59 8.16
CA VAL A 38 1.00 0.58 7.65
C VAL A 38 0.25 0.16 6.38
N GLY A 39 -1.07 0.29 6.41
CA GLY A 39 -1.93 -0.11 5.32
C GLY A 39 -2.99 0.93 4.98
N PHE A 40 -3.74 0.64 3.92
CA PHE A 40 -4.78 1.53 3.43
C PHE A 40 -6.11 0.81 3.29
N ALA A 41 -7.20 1.57 3.33
CA ALA A 41 -8.55 1.08 3.17
C ALA A 41 -9.35 2.00 2.26
N GLN A 42 -10.07 1.43 1.30
CA GLN A 42 -10.96 2.15 0.39
C GLN A 42 -12.36 2.32 0.97
N ASP A 43 -12.72 1.38 1.84
CA ASP A 43 -14.00 1.33 2.53
C ASP A 43 -13.85 1.33 4.04
N LYS A 44 -14.81 1.95 4.73
CA LYS A 44 -14.87 1.89 6.20
C LYS A 44 -15.01 0.45 6.71
N GLU A 45 -15.64 -0.42 5.92
CA GLU A 45 -15.83 -1.83 6.24
C GLU A 45 -14.49 -2.60 6.35
N GLU A 46 -13.46 -2.20 5.60
CA GLU A 46 -12.14 -2.85 5.63
C GLU A 46 -11.45 -2.68 6.98
N PHE A 47 -11.76 -1.61 7.73
CA PHE A 47 -11.17 -1.39 9.06
C PHE A 47 -11.58 -2.47 10.08
N LYS A 48 -12.74 -3.11 9.90
CA LYS A 48 -13.20 -4.22 10.76
C LYS A 48 -12.29 -5.44 10.71
N TYR A 49 -11.51 -5.57 9.66
CA TYR A 49 -10.58 -6.68 9.48
C TYR A 49 -9.22 -6.45 10.13
N THR A 50 -8.93 -5.25 10.62
CA THR A 50 -7.68 -4.93 11.32
C THR A 50 -7.35 -5.88 12.47
N PRO A 51 -8.31 -6.34 13.31
CA PRO A 51 -8.03 -7.29 14.38
C PRO A 51 -7.43 -8.62 13.91
N PHE A 52 -7.68 -9.04 12.68
CA PHE A 52 -7.18 -10.33 12.15
C PHE A 52 -5.67 -10.31 11.84
N ILE A 53 -5.08 -9.14 11.62
CA ILE A 53 -3.65 -8.99 11.37
C ILE A 53 -2.86 -8.52 12.60
N LYS A 54 -3.54 -7.94 13.59
CA LYS A 54 -2.92 -7.50 14.85
C LYS A 54 -2.03 -8.54 15.53
N PRO A 55 -2.40 -9.85 15.59
CA PRO A 55 -1.57 -10.86 16.24
C PRO A 55 -0.19 -11.04 15.61
N PHE A 56 0.02 -10.56 14.40
CA PHE A 56 1.28 -10.67 13.66
C PHE A 56 2.12 -9.39 13.72
N CYS A 57 1.59 -8.31 14.32
CA CYS A 57 2.20 -6.98 14.26
C CYS A 57 2.34 -6.35 15.65
N VAL A 58 3.38 -5.55 15.84
CA VAL A 58 3.55 -4.68 17.02
C VAL A 58 2.56 -3.53 16.96
N SER A 59 2.43 -2.91 15.78
CA SER A 59 1.41 -1.91 15.50
C SER A 59 0.75 -2.14 14.14
N VAL A 60 -0.51 -1.72 14.03
CA VAL A 60 -1.27 -1.74 12.78
C VAL A 60 -1.93 -0.38 12.60
N ASP A 61 -1.47 0.36 11.63
CA ASP A 61 -1.96 1.69 11.29
C ASP A 61 -2.63 1.65 9.91
N MET A 62 -3.96 1.89 9.87
CA MET A 62 -4.75 1.85 8.64
C MET A 62 -5.24 3.25 8.26
N PHE A 63 -5.08 3.65 7.01
CA PHE A 63 -5.45 4.97 6.51
C PHE A 63 -6.49 4.89 5.40
N PRO A 64 -7.52 5.75 5.42
CA PRO A 64 -8.49 5.81 4.35
C PRO A 64 -7.87 6.41 3.08
N VAL A 65 -8.23 5.84 1.93
CA VAL A 65 -7.89 6.36 0.60
C VAL A 65 -9.14 6.51 -0.26
N ALA A 66 -9.09 7.40 -1.26
CA ALA A 66 -10.19 7.58 -2.18
C ALA A 66 -10.49 6.26 -2.93
N LYS A 67 -11.77 5.88 -3.01
CA LYS A 67 -12.20 4.78 -3.87
C LYS A 67 -11.85 5.08 -5.33
N THR A 68 -11.45 4.06 -6.07
CA THR A 68 -11.31 4.16 -7.53
C THR A 68 -12.69 4.25 -8.20
N GLY A 69 -12.77 4.88 -9.36
CA GLY A 69 -13.99 4.98 -10.15
C GLY A 69 -14.58 6.40 -10.20
N PHE A 70 -15.80 6.50 -10.72
CA PHE A 70 -16.53 7.78 -10.86
C PHE A 70 -17.06 8.25 -9.50
N ASN A 71 -16.17 8.75 -8.65
CA ASN A 71 -16.56 9.44 -7.42
C ASN A 71 -15.86 10.81 -7.34
N PRO A 72 -16.47 11.80 -6.65
CA PRO A 72 -15.96 13.17 -6.62
C PRO A 72 -14.51 13.27 -6.12
N GLY A 73 -14.14 12.47 -5.13
CA GLY A 73 -12.79 12.48 -4.55
C GLY A 73 -11.73 12.00 -5.53
N PHE A 74 -12.03 10.94 -6.30
CA PHE A 74 -11.09 10.40 -7.29
C PHE A 74 -11.00 11.30 -8.53
N LEU A 75 -12.13 11.91 -8.97
CA LEU A 75 -12.15 12.88 -10.06
C LEU A 75 -11.35 14.15 -9.71
N TRP A 76 -11.50 14.65 -8.48
CA TRP A 76 -10.73 15.80 -7.99
C TRP A 76 -9.22 15.48 -7.93
N LEU A 77 -8.87 14.28 -7.46
CA LEU A 77 -7.47 13.81 -7.46
C LEU A 77 -6.93 13.70 -8.89
N GLY A 78 -7.73 13.20 -9.83
CA GLY A 78 -7.41 13.13 -11.26
C GLY A 78 -7.18 14.50 -11.88
N GLY A 79 -8.07 15.44 -11.63
CA GLY A 79 -7.92 16.82 -12.09
C GLY A 79 -6.64 17.49 -11.60
N LYS A 80 -6.32 17.35 -10.32
CA LYS A 80 -5.04 17.81 -9.77
C LYS A 80 -3.82 17.09 -10.35
N ASN A 81 -3.97 15.85 -10.79
CA ASN A 81 -2.88 15.05 -11.31
C ASN A 81 -2.49 15.43 -12.75
N LEU A 82 -3.37 16.10 -13.52
CA LEU A 82 -3.08 16.54 -14.89
C LEU A 82 -1.82 17.42 -14.99
N PHE A 83 -1.49 18.15 -13.92
CA PHE A 83 -0.33 19.05 -13.87
C PHE A 83 0.85 18.42 -13.11
N GLN A 84 0.84 17.10 -12.86
CA GLN A 84 1.84 16.43 -12.05
C GLN A 84 2.48 15.26 -12.79
N LYS A 85 3.77 15.03 -12.51
CA LYS A 85 4.55 13.97 -13.17
C LYS A 85 4.36 12.58 -12.55
N GLN A 86 3.78 12.50 -11.34
CA GLN A 86 3.60 11.24 -10.65
C GLN A 86 2.34 10.48 -11.12
N PRO A 87 2.38 9.16 -11.19
CA PRO A 87 1.22 8.35 -11.51
C PRO A 87 0.07 8.57 -10.51
N LEU A 88 -1.15 8.73 -11.02
CA LEU A 88 -2.36 8.96 -10.21
C LEU A 88 -2.54 7.88 -9.12
N ILE A 89 -2.26 6.62 -9.47
CA ILE A 89 -2.41 5.51 -8.54
C ILE A 89 -1.44 5.63 -7.34
N ALA A 90 -0.20 6.07 -7.55
CA ALA A 90 0.76 6.26 -6.47
C ALA A 90 0.37 7.46 -5.59
N ARG A 91 -0.11 8.55 -6.19
CA ARG A 91 -0.57 9.72 -5.44
C ARG A 91 -1.80 9.46 -4.58
N ARG A 92 -2.67 8.56 -5.01
CA ARG A 92 -3.84 8.14 -4.26
C ARG A 92 -3.47 7.61 -2.86
N TYR A 93 -2.41 6.84 -2.79
CA TYR A 93 -1.93 6.25 -1.52
C TYR A 93 -1.04 7.22 -0.73
N PHE A 94 -0.45 8.22 -1.36
CA PHE A 94 0.47 9.14 -0.70
C PHE A 94 -0.30 10.21 0.08
N THR A 95 -0.51 9.99 1.37
CA THR A 95 -1.30 10.88 2.24
C THR A 95 -0.43 11.50 3.35
N PRO A 96 -0.69 12.77 3.74
CA PRO A 96 0.08 13.43 4.81
C PRO A 96 0.02 12.65 6.13
N ARG A 97 -1.15 12.09 6.48
CA ARG A 97 -1.30 11.31 7.71
C ARG A 97 -0.45 10.07 7.74
N ALA A 98 -0.39 9.33 6.63
CA ALA A 98 0.46 8.14 6.56
C ALA A 98 1.94 8.52 6.53
N CYS A 99 2.33 9.63 5.86
CA CYS A 99 3.70 10.15 5.93
C CYS A 99 4.11 10.42 7.39
N SER A 100 3.32 11.24 8.11
CA SER A 100 3.63 11.59 9.51
C SER A 100 3.73 10.36 10.40
N ARG A 101 2.85 9.35 10.19
CA ARG A 101 2.90 8.11 10.98
C ARG A 101 4.14 7.27 10.66
N ILE A 102 4.52 7.17 9.40
CA ILE A 102 5.76 6.49 9.00
C ILE A 102 6.98 7.19 9.60
N GLU A 103 7.05 8.51 9.51
CA GLU A 103 8.13 9.31 10.11
C GLU A 103 8.21 9.13 11.63
N GLU A 104 7.06 9.06 12.31
CA GLU A 104 6.98 8.77 13.75
C GLU A 104 7.54 7.37 14.07
N ILE A 105 7.12 6.34 13.33
CA ILE A 105 7.64 4.97 13.49
C ILE A 105 9.15 4.94 13.29
N LEU A 106 9.66 5.60 12.23
CA LEU A 106 11.10 5.63 11.92
C LEU A 106 11.91 6.39 12.98
N ARG A 107 11.35 7.42 13.59
CA ARG A 107 11.99 8.19 14.65
C ARG A 107 12.00 7.43 15.99
N ASP A 108 10.88 6.81 16.34
CA ASP A 108 10.65 6.24 17.68
C ASP A 108 11.08 4.76 17.77
N THR A 109 11.39 4.15 16.62
CA THR A 109 11.78 2.74 16.51
C THR A 109 12.97 2.58 15.57
N ASP A 110 13.96 1.82 16.01
CA ASP A 110 15.10 1.42 15.18
C ASP A 110 14.64 0.38 14.14
N ILE A 111 14.21 0.86 12.97
CA ILE A 111 13.75 0.01 11.86
C ILE A 111 14.97 -0.52 11.10
N ASP A 112 15.10 -1.84 11.00
CA ASP A 112 16.21 -2.50 10.30
C ASP A 112 15.96 -2.62 8.80
N ILE A 113 14.70 -2.79 8.38
CA ILE A 113 14.34 -3.03 6.98
C ILE A 113 12.90 -2.58 6.69
N VAL A 114 12.66 -2.13 5.48
CA VAL A 114 11.32 -1.74 5.00
C VAL A 114 10.86 -2.72 3.91
N HIS A 115 9.64 -3.24 4.05
CA HIS A 115 8.96 -4.02 3.02
C HIS A 115 7.83 -3.20 2.40
N VAL A 116 7.94 -2.90 1.12
CA VAL A 116 6.93 -2.18 0.34
C VAL A 116 6.19 -3.19 -0.53
N ASP A 117 4.94 -3.46 -0.17
CA ASP A 117 4.10 -4.44 -0.88
C ASP A 117 3.23 -3.72 -1.91
N MET A 118 3.74 -3.53 -3.07
CA MET A 118 3.20 -2.87 -4.28
C MET A 118 3.93 -1.57 -4.68
N LEU A 119 4.20 -1.46 -5.98
CA LEU A 119 4.85 -0.30 -6.59
C LEU A 119 4.10 1.04 -6.34
N ALA A 120 2.78 0.97 -6.16
CA ALA A 120 1.95 2.15 -5.88
C ALA A 120 2.37 2.91 -4.60
N LEU A 121 3.05 2.23 -3.66
CA LEU A 121 3.58 2.81 -2.42
C LEU A 121 5.01 3.34 -2.56
N GLY A 122 5.62 3.24 -3.74
CA GLY A 122 7.01 3.65 -3.98
C GLY A 122 7.31 5.12 -3.66
N MET A 123 6.29 6.00 -3.64
CA MET A 123 6.46 7.39 -3.23
C MET A 123 6.90 7.57 -1.77
N TYR A 124 6.67 6.57 -0.91
CA TYR A 124 7.12 6.58 0.48
C TYR A 124 8.63 6.32 0.63
N ALA A 125 9.30 5.76 -0.39
CA ALA A 125 10.72 5.42 -0.34
C ALA A 125 11.62 6.62 0.06
N ARG A 126 11.20 7.85 -0.24
CA ARG A 126 11.90 9.06 0.17
C ARG A 126 11.96 9.29 1.68
N LEU A 127 11.07 8.65 2.47
CA LEU A 127 11.05 8.76 3.92
C LEU A 127 12.06 7.83 4.61
N PHE A 128 12.57 6.84 3.88
CA PHE A 128 13.49 5.82 4.38
C PHE A 128 14.60 5.49 3.39
N SER A 129 15.12 6.52 2.69
CA SER A 129 16.18 6.39 1.66
C SER A 129 17.46 5.71 2.18
N ASP A 130 17.73 5.84 3.47
CA ASP A 130 18.95 5.34 4.12
C ASP A 130 18.78 3.94 4.71
N LEU A 131 17.58 3.36 4.60
CA LEU A 131 17.28 2.03 5.09
C LEU A 131 17.23 1.00 3.96
N PRO A 132 17.64 -0.25 4.23
CA PRO A 132 17.40 -1.35 3.30
C PRO A 132 15.90 -1.50 3.04
N ALA A 133 15.50 -1.55 1.77
CA ALA A 133 14.10 -1.69 1.39
C ALA A 133 13.90 -2.78 0.34
N ILE A 134 12.85 -3.55 0.50
CA ILE A 134 12.40 -4.57 -0.45
C ILE A 134 11.07 -4.12 -1.05
N LEU A 135 11.03 -4.00 -2.38
CA LEU A 135 9.79 -3.78 -3.12
C LEU A 135 9.29 -5.12 -3.67
N THR A 136 8.10 -5.51 -3.27
CA THR A 136 7.38 -6.64 -3.85
C THR A 136 6.30 -6.12 -4.79
N ASN A 137 6.32 -6.59 -6.04
CA ASN A 137 5.26 -6.26 -6.99
C ASN A 137 4.55 -7.55 -7.43
N HIS A 138 3.22 -7.58 -7.34
CA HIS A 138 2.42 -8.78 -7.62
C HIS A 138 2.24 -9.02 -9.12
N ASN A 139 2.35 -7.98 -9.93
CA ASN A 139 2.19 -8.02 -11.37
C ASN A 139 3.27 -7.19 -12.07
N VAL A 140 3.58 -7.56 -13.29
CA VAL A 140 4.28 -6.67 -14.22
C VAL A 140 3.25 -5.67 -14.76
N GLU A 141 3.11 -4.52 -14.10
CA GLU A 141 2.04 -3.54 -14.38
C GLU A 141 2.04 -3.05 -15.85
N SER A 142 3.21 -2.88 -16.45
CA SER A 142 3.33 -2.52 -17.86
C SER A 142 2.73 -3.60 -18.77
N LEU A 143 2.96 -4.87 -18.47
CA LEU A 143 2.40 -5.99 -19.25
C LEU A 143 0.88 -6.10 -19.05
N ARG A 144 0.40 -5.85 -17.82
CA ARG A 144 -1.02 -5.82 -17.51
C ARG A 144 -1.74 -4.72 -18.29
N LEU A 145 -1.20 -3.50 -18.27
CA LEU A 145 -1.73 -2.37 -19.03
C LEU A 145 -1.69 -2.61 -20.53
N PHE A 146 -0.59 -3.17 -21.06
CA PHE A 146 -0.47 -3.51 -22.48
C PHE A 146 -1.52 -4.53 -22.91
N ARG A 147 -1.72 -5.59 -22.12
CA ARG A 147 -2.76 -6.60 -22.40
C ARG A 147 -4.15 -5.99 -22.32
N TRP A 148 -4.40 -5.13 -21.34
CA TRP A 148 -5.67 -4.45 -21.20
C TRP A 148 -5.95 -3.56 -22.43
N LEU A 149 -5.02 -2.71 -22.84
CA LEU A 149 -5.14 -1.88 -24.04
C LEU A 149 -5.40 -2.70 -25.31
N LYS A 150 -4.74 -3.85 -25.44
CA LYS A 150 -4.91 -4.74 -26.62
C LYS A 150 -6.31 -5.36 -26.69
N HIS A 151 -6.95 -5.60 -25.57
CA HIS A 151 -8.26 -6.26 -25.48
C HIS A 151 -9.42 -5.30 -25.22
N GLU A 152 -9.15 -4.06 -24.85
CA GLU A 152 -10.19 -3.05 -24.65
C GLU A 152 -10.72 -2.56 -26.00
N LYS A 153 -12.02 -2.71 -26.18
CA LYS A 153 -12.72 -2.28 -27.42
C LYS A 153 -13.36 -0.91 -27.29
N ASN A 154 -13.40 -0.35 -26.09
CA ASN A 154 -14.03 0.96 -25.86
C ASN A 154 -12.94 2.05 -25.90
N PRO A 155 -12.97 2.95 -26.91
CA PRO A 155 -11.98 4.01 -27.06
C PRO A 155 -12.04 5.09 -25.96
N LEU A 156 -13.10 5.09 -25.12
CA LEU A 156 -13.30 6.06 -24.04
C LEU A 156 -12.93 5.52 -22.64
N LYS A 157 -12.39 4.30 -22.57
CA LYS A 157 -11.83 3.70 -21.36
C LYS A 157 -10.33 3.63 -21.46
#